data_6577d3832e007e607f6a4af31fd96377
#
_entry.id   6577d3832e007e607f6a4af31fd96377
#
_cell.length_a   1.000
_cell.length_b   1.000
_cell.length_c   1.000
_cell.angle_alpha   90.00
_cell.angle_beta   90.00
_cell.angle_gamma   90.00
#
_symmetry.space_group_name_H-M   'P 1'
#
loop_
_entity.id
_entity.type
_entity.pdbx_description
1 polymer ?
#
loop_
_entity_poly.entity_id
_entity_poly.type
_entity_poly.pdbx_seq_one_letter_code
_entity_poly.pdbx_strand_id
1 'polypeptide(L)'
;MNLTAYGNENIILNGNPKKTFFRATYNKYTNFGLQRFRIDYEGNRTLNYNSPTEFVFKIPRYAELLHDTYISIQLPDIWSPVKILDTPIQGNILIPYEFKWIEELGAHMIQNIEIFSGGVSLANYPGEYLSCLKERDFSAEKKELWNKMCGNIPELYDPANANGNINVYPNAMYIDQTGVEPSIRGRRLYIPLDAFFCNSSKFSIPLVALQYQEISIKITFNAVSNLYTINDVDNVVDATGLSYRMAPNPNNLDHQMWRFIQPPSDVKASLSSYNQTRNDWNADIHLVGTYIFLGQDERRVLAQNEHKILIKQVLSYDFLGVVGSKIIDIESKDLIVNYMWRFRRSDAFLRNEWSNYTNWAYNNVLPQNITSDLPFNEGVEISNPNTLHITGSMGEYSYNVKDIMLDMGIVMGGVYRENVMEAGVFNLVEKYNRTNGNAKDGLYCYNFCLTTGKDEIQPSGAMNVNRFPYVSFEFNTINAPIDKEGTQVDYICDENGNPIAFRKNVAKLNTYSYDLRVFEERYNVLIISSGRLGLLRAR
;
A
#
# COMPACT_ATOMS: atom_id res chain seq x y z
N MET A 1 58.77 8.82 -8.63
CA MET A 1 58.00 8.44 -9.83
C MET A 1 56.88 9.45 -9.95
N ASN A 2 56.83 10.19 -11.03
CA ASN A 2 55.81 11.23 -11.25
C ASN A 2 54.55 10.56 -11.84
N LEU A 3 53.48 10.46 -11.09
CA LEU A 3 52.21 9.84 -11.47
C LEU A 3 51.25 10.83 -12.14
N THR A 4 51.72 12.00 -12.54
CA THR A 4 50.88 13.00 -13.19
C THR A 4 50.68 12.64 -14.67
N ALA A 5 49.44 12.80 -15.15
CA ALA A 5 49.10 12.68 -16.55
C ALA A 5 49.72 13.83 -17.37
N TYR A 6 50.07 13.58 -18.64
CA TYR A 6 50.62 14.57 -19.56
C TYR A 6 49.61 14.92 -20.68
N GLY A 7 49.69 16.14 -21.18
CA GLY A 7 48.87 16.57 -22.33
C GLY A 7 47.37 16.79 -21.97
N ASN A 8 46.49 16.45 -22.90
CA ASN A 8 45.04 16.65 -22.74
C ASN A 8 44.44 15.87 -21.59
N GLU A 9 45.00 14.71 -21.23
CA GLU A 9 44.55 13.89 -20.09
C GLU A 9 44.79 14.63 -18.77
N ASN A 10 45.86 15.40 -18.64
CA ASN A 10 46.14 16.21 -17.45
C ASN A 10 45.11 17.31 -17.26
N ILE A 11 44.55 17.90 -18.32
CA ILE A 11 43.50 18.92 -18.24
C ILE A 11 42.21 18.31 -17.71
N ILE A 12 41.85 17.10 -18.16
CA ILE A 12 40.64 16.42 -17.70
C ILE A 12 40.75 16.00 -16.22
N LEU A 13 41.88 15.45 -15.80
CA LEU A 13 42.07 14.89 -14.46
C LEU A 13 42.49 15.97 -13.42
N ASN A 14 43.38 16.89 -13.80
CA ASN A 14 44.04 17.81 -12.87
C ASN A 14 43.94 19.28 -13.29
N GLY A 15 43.26 19.62 -14.38
CA GLY A 15 43.15 21.00 -14.88
C GLY A 15 42.40 21.91 -13.91
N ASN A 16 43.00 23.06 -13.56
CA ASN A 16 42.42 24.06 -12.65
C ASN A 16 41.91 23.48 -11.32
N PRO A 17 42.73 22.82 -10.51
CA PRO A 17 42.28 22.18 -9.30
C PRO A 17 41.81 23.20 -8.28
N LYS A 18 40.59 23.00 -7.77
CA LYS A 18 39.98 23.85 -6.72
C LYS A 18 40.21 23.31 -5.32
N LYS A 19 40.55 22.03 -5.19
CA LYS A 19 40.69 21.32 -3.91
C LYS A 19 41.91 20.40 -3.95
N THR A 20 42.47 20.11 -2.78
CA THR A 20 43.47 19.06 -2.60
C THR A 20 42.90 17.99 -1.68
N PHE A 21 43.32 16.74 -1.87
CA PHE A 21 42.96 15.64 -0.98
C PHE A 21 43.63 15.71 0.42
N PHE A 22 44.67 16.52 0.55
CA PHE A 22 45.49 16.57 1.75
C PHE A 22 45.11 17.69 2.74
N ARG A 23 44.03 18.43 2.46
CA ARG A 23 43.50 19.47 3.33
C ARG A 23 42.00 19.36 3.44
N ALA A 24 41.48 19.18 4.64
CA ALA A 24 40.07 19.29 4.94
C ALA A 24 39.58 20.73 4.80
N THR A 25 38.52 20.95 4.02
CA THR A 25 37.84 22.24 3.89
C THR A 25 36.41 22.07 4.36
N TYR A 26 35.96 22.90 5.31
CA TYR A 26 34.61 22.87 5.84
C TYR A 26 33.80 24.04 5.28
N ASN A 27 32.58 23.74 4.79
CA ASN A 27 31.59 24.77 4.50
C ASN A 27 30.99 25.28 5.82
N LYS A 28 30.77 26.57 5.94
CA LYS A 28 30.11 27.17 7.09
C LYS A 28 28.62 27.32 6.78
N TYR A 29 27.79 26.86 7.71
CA TYR A 29 26.33 26.95 7.62
C TYR A 29 25.78 27.76 8.80
N THR A 30 24.56 28.27 8.66
CA THR A 30 23.82 28.93 9.72
C THR A 30 23.49 27.98 10.87
N ASN A 31 23.35 28.51 12.07
CA ASN A 31 22.98 27.71 13.24
C ASN A 31 21.49 27.38 13.20
N PHE A 32 21.14 26.15 13.52
CA PHE A 32 19.75 25.71 13.63
C PHE A 32 19.59 24.70 14.79
N GLY A 33 18.34 24.52 15.26
CA GLY A 33 17.96 23.49 16.21
C GLY A 33 16.81 22.66 15.68
N LEU A 34 16.80 21.35 15.99
CA LEU A 34 15.72 20.44 15.63
C LEU A 34 15.01 19.98 16.90
N GLN A 35 13.68 20.01 16.87
CA GLN A 35 12.85 19.47 17.96
C GLN A 35 11.61 18.81 17.39
N ARG A 36 11.21 17.67 17.98
CA ARG A 36 9.97 16.97 17.64
C ARG A 36 8.86 17.39 18.57
N PHE A 37 7.69 17.66 17.98
CA PHE A 37 6.49 17.96 18.75
C PHE A 37 5.37 17.02 18.37
N ARG A 38 4.60 16.63 19.38
CA ARG A 38 3.34 15.93 19.21
C ARG A 38 2.27 16.93 18.79
N ILE A 39 1.45 16.53 17.81
CA ILE A 39 0.33 17.29 17.29
C ILE A 39 -0.90 16.41 17.41
N ASP A 40 -1.85 16.80 18.23
CA ASP A 40 -3.09 16.08 18.44
C ASP A 40 -4.16 16.58 17.46
N TYR A 41 -5.11 15.71 17.14
CA TYR A 41 -6.25 16.06 16.30
C TYR A 41 -7.34 16.78 17.10
N GLU A 42 -8.22 17.50 16.41
CA GLU A 42 -9.37 18.14 17.02
C GLU A 42 -10.55 17.17 17.16
N GLY A 43 -11.10 17.06 18.36
CA GLY A 43 -12.27 16.25 18.69
C GLY A 43 -11.94 14.88 19.27
N ASN A 44 -12.98 14.15 19.67
CA ASN A 44 -12.89 12.77 20.16
C ASN A 44 -13.32 11.83 19.06
N ARG A 45 -12.36 11.08 18.51
CA ARG A 45 -12.64 10.08 17.49
C ARG A 45 -11.87 8.79 17.79
N THR A 46 -12.57 7.69 17.64
CA THR A 46 -12.01 6.34 17.65
C THR A 46 -12.07 5.77 16.24
N LEU A 47 -11.23 4.79 15.94
CA LEU A 47 -11.30 4.07 14.67
C LEU A 47 -12.62 3.28 14.61
N ASN A 48 -13.40 3.49 13.57
CA ASN A 48 -14.66 2.79 13.36
C ASN A 48 -14.43 1.40 12.76
N TYR A 49 -15.24 0.44 13.21
CA TYR A 49 -15.15 -0.92 12.75
C TYR A 49 -15.61 -1.09 11.29
N ASN A 50 -16.76 -0.48 10.92
CA ASN A 50 -17.43 -0.69 9.62
C ASN A 50 -17.28 0.46 8.63
N SER A 51 -16.73 1.60 9.04
CA SER A 51 -16.66 2.78 8.18
C SER A 51 -15.33 3.51 8.33
N PRO A 52 -14.88 4.21 7.29
CA PRO A 52 -13.70 5.06 7.36
C PRO A 52 -13.87 6.16 8.41
N THR A 53 -12.77 6.58 9.03
CA THR A 53 -12.74 7.63 10.06
C THR A 53 -11.75 8.71 9.66
N GLU A 54 -12.18 9.96 9.72
CA GLU A 54 -11.36 11.12 9.38
C GLU A 54 -10.79 11.79 10.63
N PHE A 55 -9.50 12.12 10.56
CA PHE A 55 -8.78 12.91 11.57
C PHE A 55 -8.19 14.14 10.91
N VAL A 56 -8.42 15.31 11.48
CA VAL A 56 -7.89 16.58 11.02
C VAL A 56 -6.89 17.11 12.04
N PHE A 57 -5.67 17.33 11.59
CA PHE A 57 -4.58 17.86 12.40
C PHE A 57 -4.24 19.26 11.90
N LYS A 58 -4.41 20.25 12.75
CA LYS A 58 -3.92 21.60 12.50
C LYS A 58 -2.46 21.69 12.92
N ILE A 59 -1.62 22.19 12.05
CA ILE A 59 -0.19 22.30 12.30
C ILE A 59 0.09 23.58 13.10
N PRO A 60 0.53 23.47 14.37
CA PRO A 60 0.87 24.62 15.19
C PRO A 60 2.18 25.27 14.70
N ARG A 61 2.34 26.56 14.96
CA ARG A 61 3.54 27.29 14.62
C ARG A 61 4.51 27.32 15.80
N TYR A 62 5.10 26.17 16.12
CA TYR A 62 6.05 26.08 17.24
C TYR A 62 7.43 26.62 16.89
N ALA A 63 7.83 26.54 15.60
CA ALA A 63 9.10 27.05 15.11
C ALA A 63 8.97 27.59 13.69
N GLU A 64 10.09 27.98 13.08
CA GLU A 64 10.15 28.64 11.78
C GLU A 64 9.80 27.72 10.62
N LEU A 65 10.28 26.46 10.66
CA LEU A 65 10.07 25.49 9.59
C LEU A 65 9.46 24.18 10.12
N LEU A 66 8.64 23.53 9.29
CA LEU A 66 8.19 22.15 9.49
C LEU A 66 8.88 21.23 8.49
N HIS A 67 9.42 20.13 8.97
CA HIS A 67 10.09 19.10 8.17
C HIS A 67 9.42 17.74 8.39
N ASP A 68 10.18 16.68 8.63
CA ASP A 68 9.68 15.31 8.77
C ASP A 68 8.43 15.21 9.63
N THR A 69 7.41 14.57 9.07
CA THR A 69 6.16 14.34 9.77
C THR A 69 5.74 12.89 9.60
N TYR A 70 5.38 12.26 10.71
CA TYR A 70 4.84 10.90 10.71
C TYR A 70 3.66 10.79 11.65
N ILE A 71 2.79 9.82 11.38
CA ILE A 71 1.69 9.48 12.26
C ILE A 71 2.09 8.35 13.19
N SER A 72 1.70 8.45 14.46
CA SER A 72 1.90 7.44 15.48
C SER A 72 0.58 6.82 15.86
N ILE A 73 0.51 5.48 15.85
CA ILE A 73 -0.69 4.71 16.16
C ILE A 73 -0.32 3.53 17.05
N GLN A 74 -1.09 3.30 18.12
CA GLN A 74 -0.93 2.13 18.98
C GLN A 74 -1.87 1.01 18.53
N LEU A 75 -1.31 -0.15 18.17
CA LEU A 75 -2.07 -1.38 17.97
C LEU A 75 -2.38 -2.04 19.32
N PRO A 76 -3.54 -2.68 19.47
CA PRO A 76 -3.88 -3.42 20.67
C PRO A 76 -3.16 -4.76 20.75
N ASP A 77 -3.09 -5.34 21.92
CA ASP A 77 -2.82 -6.77 22.08
C ASP A 77 -3.97 -7.58 21.47
N ILE A 78 -3.63 -8.69 20.81
CA ILE A 78 -4.59 -9.58 20.17
C ILE A 78 -4.57 -10.94 20.84
N TRP A 79 -5.72 -11.37 21.30
CA TRP A 79 -5.96 -12.74 21.81
C TRP A 79 -6.84 -13.47 20.81
N SER A 80 -6.24 -14.37 20.02
CA SER A 80 -6.97 -15.17 19.01
C SER A 80 -7.48 -16.45 19.64
N PRO A 81 -8.79 -16.59 19.92
CA PRO A 81 -9.34 -17.77 20.58
C PRO A 81 -9.48 -18.94 19.62
N VAL A 82 -9.89 -20.08 20.18
CA VAL A 82 -10.26 -21.30 19.46
C VAL A 82 -11.76 -21.52 19.63
N LYS A 83 -12.47 -21.77 18.53
CA LYS A 83 -13.88 -22.16 18.55
C LYS A 83 -13.99 -23.67 18.74
N ILE A 84 -14.85 -24.09 19.67
CA ILE A 84 -15.13 -25.49 19.89
C ILE A 84 -16.46 -25.85 19.23
N LEU A 85 -16.40 -26.75 18.26
CA LEU A 85 -17.59 -27.36 17.66
C LEU A 85 -17.87 -28.71 18.33
N ASP A 86 -19.01 -28.79 19.00
CA ASP A 86 -19.51 -30.05 19.55
C ASP A 86 -20.15 -30.85 18.40
N THR A 87 -19.43 -31.84 17.87
CA THR A 87 -19.98 -32.74 16.84
C THR A 87 -20.43 -34.05 17.47
N PRO A 88 -21.65 -34.54 17.16
CA PRO A 88 -22.21 -35.75 17.75
C PRO A 88 -21.41 -37.04 17.41
N ILE A 89 -20.60 -36.98 16.37
CA ILE A 89 -19.92 -38.18 15.79
C ILE A 89 -18.43 -38.24 16.12
N GLN A 90 -17.74 -37.07 16.25
CA GLN A 90 -16.27 -37.04 16.37
C GLN A 90 -15.75 -36.38 17.65
N GLY A 91 -16.65 -35.94 18.56
CA GLY A 91 -16.23 -35.18 19.74
C GLY A 91 -15.96 -33.72 19.45
N ASN A 92 -15.26 -33.03 20.34
CA ASN A 92 -14.98 -31.61 20.22
C ASN A 92 -13.89 -31.36 19.17
N ILE A 93 -14.23 -30.68 18.09
CA ILE A 93 -13.26 -30.19 17.12
C ILE A 93 -12.85 -28.75 17.52
N LEU A 94 -11.55 -28.50 17.59
CA LEU A 94 -10.98 -27.21 17.91
C LEU A 94 -10.65 -26.46 16.60
N ILE A 95 -11.30 -25.34 16.36
CA ILE A 95 -11.07 -24.52 15.15
C ILE A 95 -10.48 -23.18 15.58
N PRO A 96 -9.20 -22.94 15.30
CA PRO A 96 -8.55 -21.69 15.64
C PRO A 96 -8.96 -20.58 14.69
N TYR A 97 -9.22 -19.38 15.22
CA TYR A 97 -9.47 -18.18 14.41
C TYR A 97 -8.23 -17.69 13.68
N GLU A 98 -7.05 -17.90 14.25
CA GLU A 98 -5.77 -17.46 13.70
C GLU A 98 -5.79 -16.02 13.17
N PHE A 99 -6.13 -15.10 14.02
CA PHE A 99 -6.14 -13.67 13.66
C PHE A 99 -4.77 -13.26 13.09
N LYS A 100 -4.77 -12.57 11.96
CA LYS A 100 -3.59 -11.93 11.37
C LYS A 100 -3.92 -10.51 10.95
N TRP A 101 -3.04 -9.56 11.25
CA TRP A 101 -3.09 -8.27 10.59
C TRP A 101 -2.74 -8.45 9.11
N ILE A 102 -3.23 -7.53 8.25
CA ILE A 102 -2.88 -7.54 6.83
C ILE A 102 -1.39 -7.20 6.62
N GLU A 103 -0.85 -7.63 5.50
CA GLU A 103 0.46 -7.16 5.06
C GLU A 103 0.43 -5.65 4.77
N GLU A 104 1.57 -4.97 5.00
CA GLU A 104 1.71 -3.52 4.79
C GLU A 104 0.67 -2.70 5.56
N LEU A 105 0.36 -3.14 6.79
CA LEU A 105 -0.70 -2.62 7.63
C LEU A 105 -0.71 -1.09 7.71
N GLY A 106 0.44 -0.46 8.00
CA GLY A 106 0.51 0.99 8.18
C GLY A 106 0.10 1.77 6.93
N ALA A 107 0.49 1.32 5.74
CA ALA A 107 0.11 1.96 4.49
C ALA A 107 -1.39 1.76 4.18
N HIS A 108 -1.88 0.51 4.30
CA HIS A 108 -3.27 0.19 3.98
C HIS A 108 -4.28 0.58 5.08
N MET A 109 -3.80 0.88 6.29
CA MET A 109 -4.63 1.48 7.33
C MET A 109 -5.10 2.88 6.93
N ILE A 110 -4.30 3.60 6.15
CA ILE A 110 -4.62 4.93 5.66
C ILE A 110 -5.35 4.81 4.31
N GLN A 111 -6.60 5.30 4.26
CA GLN A 111 -7.35 5.39 3.01
C GLN A 111 -6.86 6.56 2.16
N ASN A 112 -6.69 7.74 2.78
CA ASN A 112 -6.29 8.96 2.10
C ASN A 112 -5.56 9.93 3.02
N ILE A 113 -4.59 10.65 2.46
CA ILE A 113 -3.88 11.76 3.11
C ILE A 113 -4.12 13.00 2.26
N GLU A 114 -4.67 14.05 2.86
CA GLU A 114 -4.86 15.33 2.21
C GLU A 114 -4.18 16.43 3.03
N ILE A 115 -3.30 17.18 2.39
CA ILE A 115 -2.61 18.33 2.96
C ILE A 115 -3.18 19.57 2.30
N PHE A 116 -3.73 20.47 3.08
CA PHE A 116 -4.37 21.66 2.56
C PHE A 116 -4.06 22.90 3.39
N SER A 117 -4.21 24.06 2.78
CA SER A 117 -4.03 25.36 3.41
C SER A 117 -5.00 26.36 2.80
N GLY A 118 -5.79 27.04 3.62
CA GLY A 118 -6.72 28.08 3.16
C GLY A 118 -7.70 27.62 2.07
N GLY A 119 -8.11 26.34 2.07
CA GLY A 119 -8.99 25.75 1.05
C GLY A 119 -8.29 25.26 -0.21
N VAL A 120 -6.98 25.40 -0.33
CA VAL A 120 -6.18 24.86 -1.44
C VAL A 120 -5.60 23.52 -1.05
N SER A 121 -5.91 22.46 -1.81
CA SER A 121 -5.30 21.14 -1.63
C SER A 121 -3.89 21.15 -2.24
N LEU A 122 -2.88 20.90 -1.41
CA LEU A 122 -1.47 20.90 -1.79
C LEU A 122 -1.02 19.52 -2.24
N ALA A 123 -1.48 18.50 -1.54
CA ALA A 123 -1.20 17.11 -1.84
C ALA A 123 -2.41 16.26 -1.42
N ASN A 124 -2.76 15.27 -2.24
CA ASN A 124 -3.83 14.33 -1.96
C ASN A 124 -3.45 12.98 -2.57
N TYR A 125 -3.25 11.97 -1.74
CA TYR A 125 -2.85 10.64 -2.18
C TYR A 125 -3.33 9.56 -1.20
N PRO A 126 -3.66 8.34 -1.70
CA PRO A 126 -4.04 7.22 -0.86
C PRO A 126 -2.82 6.63 -0.13
N GLY A 127 -3.07 5.96 1.00
CA GLY A 127 -2.01 5.27 1.74
C GLY A 127 -1.31 4.16 0.93
N GLU A 128 -2.01 3.53 -0.01
CA GLU A 128 -1.44 2.56 -0.96
C GLU A 128 -0.25 3.14 -1.76
N TYR A 129 -0.30 4.44 -2.08
CA TYR A 129 0.81 5.13 -2.75
C TYR A 129 2.11 5.07 -1.93
N LEU A 130 2.04 5.16 -0.61
CA LEU A 130 3.22 5.06 0.26
C LEU A 130 3.89 3.69 0.15
N SER A 131 3.10 2.62 0.07
CA SER A 131 3.60 1.27 -0.17
C SER A 131 4.26 1.14 -1.54
N CYS A 132 3.61 1.65 -2.59
CA CYS A 132 4.15 1.62 -3.94
C CYS A 132 5.44 2.46 -4.07
N LEU A 133 5.47 3.64 -3.45
CA LEU A 133 6.66 4.52 -3.41
C LEU A 133 7.84 3.84 -2.74
N LYS A 134 7.60 3.17 -1.61
CA LYS A 134 8.62 2.39 -0.90
C LYS A 134 9.23 1.29 -1.80
N GLU A 135 8.38 0.55 -2.50
CA GLU A 135 8.82 -0.53 -3.37
C GLU A 135 9.61 -0.02 -4.58
N ARG A 136 9.30 1.17 -5.08
CA ARG A 136 9.97 1.79 -6.22
C ARG A 136 11.30 2.46 -5.83
N ASP A 137 11.35 3.22 -4.73
CA ASP A 137 12.42 4.17 -4.48
C ASP A 137 13.35 3.83 -3.29
N PHE A 138 12.94 2.96 -2.36
CA PHE A 138 13.75 2.70 -1.16
C PHE A 138 14.78 1.58 -1.40
N SER A 139 16.00 1.80 -0.91
CA SER A 139 16.99 0.72 -0.81
C SER A 139 16.52 -0.39 0.13
N ALA A 140 17.15 -1.56 0.04
CA ALA A 140 16.77 -2.71 0.85
C ALA A 140 16.82 -2.41 2.36
N GLU A 141 17.85 -1.71 2.82
CA GLU A 141 18.03 -1.34 4.23
C GLU A 141 16.96 -0.35 4.69
N LYS A 142 16.66 0.67 3.88
CA LYS A 142 15.62 1.65 4.17
C LYS A 142 14.23 1.02 4.17
N LYS A 143 13.99 0.09 3.25
CA LYS A 143 12.75 -0.69 3.18
C LYS A 143 12.55 -1.56 4.44
N GLU A 144 13.60 -2.21 4.95
CA GLU A 144 13.53 -2.99 6.18
C GLU A 144 13.15 -2.12 7.38
N LEU A 145 13.76 -0.94 7.53
CA LEU A 145 13.39 0.01 8.59
C LEU A 145 11.95 0.49 8.45
N TRP A 146 11.54 0.83 7.24
CA TRP A 146 10.16 1.25 6.96
C TRP A 146 9.17 0.13 7.31
N ASN A 147 9.45 -1.12 6.95
CA ASN A 147 8.63 -2.27 7.29
C ASN A 147 8.46 -2.43 8.81
N LYS A 148 9.55 -2.28 9.57
CA LYS A 148 9.50 -2.31 11.05
C LYS A 148 8.68 -1.16 11.63
N MET A 149 8.80 0.04 11.06
CA MET A 149 8.04 1.22 11.50
C MET A 149 6.54 1.10 11.20
N CYS A 150 6.19 0.63 10.01
CA CYS A 150 4.81 0.56 9.53
C CYS A 150 4.10 -0.76 9.85
N GLY A 151 4.75 -1.67 10.56
CA GLY A 151 4.14 -2.94 10.97
C GLY A 151 4.06 -4.00 9.87
N ASN A 152 4.87 -3.91 8.83
CA ASN A 152 4.99 -4.97 7.84
C ASN A 152 6.04 -5.99 8.28
N ILE A 153 5.74 -6.73 9.33
CA ILE A 153 6.62 -7.69 9.99
C ILE A 153 5.87 -9.00 10.27
N PRO A 154 6.57 -10.15 10.22
CA PRO A 154 5.93 -11.47 10.41
C PRO A 154 5.15 -11.60 11.71
N GLU A 155 5.57 -10.96 12.80
CA GLU A 155 4.86 -10.99 14.08
C GLU A 155 3.41 -10.48 13.98
N LEU A 156 3.11 -9.62 13.00
CA LEU A 156 1.77 -9.07 12.79
C LEU A 156 1.00 -9.82 11.70
N TYR A 157 1.61 -10.09 10.55
CA TYR A 157 0.92 -10.67 9.41
C TYR A 157 1.08 -12.20 9.27
N ASP A 158 2.08 -12.80 9.93
CA ASP A 158 2.30 -14.26 9.95
C ASP A 158 2.81 -14.79 11.29
N PRO A 159 2.04 -14.65 12.38
CA PRO A 159 2.46 -15.07 13.73
C PRO A 159 2.82 -16.55 13.84
N ALA A 160 2.28 -17.39 12.94
CA ALA A 160 2.56 -18.82 12.92
C ALA A 160 4.03 -19.15 12.56
N ASN A 161 4.70 -18.23 11.85
CA ASN A 161 6.10 -18.37 11.43
C ASN A 161 7.01 -17.27 12.00
N ALA A 162 6.57 -16.61 13.07
CA ALA A 162 7.33 -15.57 13.75
C ALA A 162 7.84 -16.04 15.12
N ASN A 163 8.84 -15.34 15.66
CA ASN A 163 9.38 -15.59 17.01
C ASN A 163 9.87 -17.03 17.26
N GLY A 164 10.31 -17.73 16.21
CA GLY A 164 10.76 -19.12 16.31
C GLY A 164 9.67 -20.17 16.14
N ASN A 165 8.42 -19.75 15.90
CA ASN A 165 7.35 -20.66 15.53
C ASN A 165 7.56 -21.16 14.09
N ILE A 166 7.19 -22.41 13.84
CA ILE A 166 7.22 -23.02 12.49
C ILE A 166 5.84 -23.63 12.25
N ASN A 167 5.02 -22.95 11.47
CA ASN A 167 3.63 -23.34 11.15
C ASN A 167 2.76 -23.64 12.40
N VAL A 168 3.04 -22.97 13.51
CA VAL A 168 2.28 -23.12 14.76
C VAL A 168 1.78 -21.74 15.18
N TYR A 169 0.48 -21.53 15.04
CA TYR A 169 -0.13 -20.28 15.46
C TYR A 169 -0.25 -20.21 17.00
N PRO A 170 0.15 -19.10 17.65
CA PRO A 170 0.04 -18.91 19.10
C PRO A 170 -1.40 -18.59 19.51
N ASN A 171 -2.25 -19.61 19.63
CA ASN A 171 -3.65 -19.43 20.05
C ASN A 171 -3.76 -19.01 21.52
N ALA A 172 -4.63 -18.05 21.81
CA ALA A 172 -4.99 -17.65 23.16
C ALA A 172 -6.10 -18.56 23.68
N MET A 173 -5.70 -19.64 24.36
CA MET A 173 -6.63 -20.58 24.95
C MET A 173 -6.54 -20.50 26.48
N TYR A 174 -7.67 -20.31 27.15
CA TYR A 174 -7.71 -20.31 28.61
C TYR A 174 -7.42 -21.72 29.12
N ILE A 175 -6.30 -21.87 29.80
CA ILE A 175 -5.90 -23.08 30.53
C ILE A 175 -5.93 -22.72 32.01
N ASP A 176 -6.64 -23.49 32.79
CA ASP A 176 -6.93 -23.22 34.20
C ASP A 176 -5.72 -22.65 34.97
N GLN A 177 -5.90 -21.50 35.65
CA GLN A 177 -5.02 -20.84 36.62
C GLN A 177 -3.73 -20.15 36.14
N THR A 178 -3.31 -20.23 34.88
CA THR A 178 -2.05 -19.62 34.46
C THR A 178 -2.18 -18.29 33.71
N GLY A 179 -3.41 -17.87 33.43
CA GLY A 179 -3.66 -16.69 32.58
C GLY A 179 -3.43 -16.99 31.09
N VAL A 180 -3.87 -16.07 30.24
CA VAL A 180 -3.74 -16.19 28.79
C VAL A 180 -2.82 -15.08 28.29
N GLU A 181 -1.76 -15.46 27.55
CA GLU A 181 -0.93 -14.49 26.86
C GLU A 181 -1.55 -14.08 25.51
N PRO A 182 -1.31 -12.85 25.04
CA PRO A 182 -1.79 -12.43 23.72
C PRO A 182 -1.08 -13.20 22.60
N SER A 183 -1.83 -13.58 21.58
CA SER A 183 -1.30 -14.20 20.36
C SER A 183 -0.40 -13.26 19.58
N ILE A 184 -0.75 -11.97 19.55
CA ILE A 184 0.05 -10.90 18.94
C ILE A 184 0.14 -9.78 19.97
N ARG A 185 1.35 -9.38 20.32
CA ARG A 185 1.57 -8.26 21.24
C ARG A 185 1.32 -6.93 20.56
N GLY A 186 0.65 -6.03 21.25
CA GLY A 186 0.40 -4.65 20.80
C GLY A 186 1.72 -3.91 20.56
N ARG A 187 1.70 -3.05 19.55
CA ARG A 187 2.90 -2.31 19.17
C ARG A 187 2.53 -0.94 18.64
N ARG A 188 3.44 0.01 18.80
CA ARG A 188 3.31 1.34 18.24
C ARG A 188 3.85 1.36 16.82
N LEU A 189 3.05 1.85 15.89
CA LEU A 189 3.44 2.10 14.52
C LEU A 189 3.85 3.56 14.34
N TYR A 190 4.81 3.78 13.44
CA TYR A 190 5.28 5.10 13.03
C TYR A 190 5.24 5.16 11.50
N ILE A 191 4.22 5.79 10.96
CA ILE A 191 3.96 5.80 9.51
C ILE A 191 4.39 7.17 8.96
N PRO A 192 5.49 7.25 8.20
CA PRO A 192 5.91 8.48 7.55
C PRO A 192 4.87 8.92 6.52
N LEU A 193 4.54 10.21 6.50
CA LEU A 193 3.58 10.74 5.52
C LEU A 193 4.20 10.85 4.12
N ASP A 194 5.52 10.89 4.03
CA ASP A 194 6.27 11.02 2.77
C ASP A 194 5.78 12.17 1.87
N ALA A 195 5.27 13.24 2.50
CA ALA A 195 4.84 14.45 1.83
C ALA A 195 6.03 15.20 1.20
N PHE A 196 5.75 16.12 0.28
CA PHE A 196 6.78 16.87 -0.45
C PHE A 196 7.81 17.56 0.48
N PHE A 197 7.38 18.05 1.65
CA PHE A 197 8.26 18.70 2.62
C PHE A 197 9.08 17.73 3.49
N CYS A 198 8.76 16.44 3.46
CA CYS A 198 9.50 15.39 4.15
C CYS A 198 10.69 14.85 3.33
N ASN A 199 10.79 15.20 2.04
CA ASN A 199 11.79 14.62 1.14
C ASN A 199 13.22 15.11 1.44
N SER A 200 13.38 16.39 1.76
CA SER A 200 14.66 17.01 2.12
C SER A 200 14.43 18.23 2.99
N SER A 201 15.39 18.57 3.86
CA SER A 201 15.34 19.79 4.68
C SER A 201 15.14 21.07 3.84
N LYS A 202 15.57 21.06 2.59
CA LYS A 202 15.41 22.20 1.66
C LYS A 202 13.97 22.43 1.19
N PHE A 203 13.09 21.42 1.34
CA PHE A 203 11.67 21.52 1.02
C PHE A 203 10.81 21.77 2.26
N SER A 204 11.42 21.97 3.43
CA SER A 204 10.70 22.28 4.66
C SER A 204 9.78 23.47 4.49
N ILE A 205 8.58 23.39 5.04
CA ILE A 205 7.58 24.46 4.91
C ILE A 205 7.93 25.59 5.86
N PRO A 206 8.13 26.83 5.35
CA PRO A 206 8.42 27.99 6.18
C PRO A 206 7.14 28.52 6.86
N LEU A 207 6.84 27.98 8.05
CA LEU A 207 5.68 28.40 8.84
C LEU A 207 5.76 29.88 9.23
N VAL A 208 6.97 30.42 9.39
CA VAL A 208 7.19 31.83 9.67
C VAL A 208 6.70 32.77 8.56
N ALA A 209 6.68 32.29 7.32
CA ALA A 209 6.19 33.05 6.17
C ALA A 209 4.66 32.96 5.99
N LEU A 210 3.97 32.05 6.70
CA LEU A 210 2.54 31.83 6.60
C LEU A 210 1.78 32.59 7.70
N GLN A 211 1.54 33.89 7.52
CA GLN A 211 0.89 34.70 8.55
C GLN A 211 -0.65 34.54 8.57
N TYR A 212 -1.25 34.39 7.40
CA TYR A 212 -2.71 34.43 7.23
C TYR A 212 -3.36 33.08 6.95
N GLN A 213 -2.57 32.03 6.76
CA GLN A 213 -3.07 30.70 6.47
C GLN A 213 -2.42 29.67 7.38
N GLU A 214 -3.19 28.68 7.77
CA GLU A 214 -2.74 27.52 8.54
C GLU A 214 -2.69 26.31 7.62
N ILE A 215 -1.74 25.41 7.90
CA ILE A 215 -1.66 24.13 7.23
C ILE A 215 -2.42 23.10 8.07
N SER A 216 -3.24 22.32 7.40
CA SER A 216 -3.95 21.22 8.01
C SER A 216 -3.68 19.94 7.23
N ILE A 217 -3.55 18.84 7.96
CA ILE A 217 -3.37 17.49 7.41
C ILE A 217 -4.59 16.69 7.80
N LYS A 218 -5.36 16.26 6.80
CA LYS A 218 -6.51 15.37 7.00
C LYS A 218 -6.10 13.96 6.63
N ILE A 219 -6.30 13.03 7.53
CA ILE A 219 -6.00 11.61 7.33
C ILE A 219 -7.30 10.84 7.52
N THR A 220 -7.68 10.11 6.49
CA THR A 220 -8.82 9.20 6.52
C THR A 220 -8.30 7.78 6.70
N PHE A 221 -8.72 7.12 7.78
CA PHE A 221 -8.40 5.72 8.04
C PHE A 221 -9.47 4.80 7.47
N ASN A 222 -9.05 3.65 6.98
CA ASN A 222 -9.95 2.58 6.57
C ASN A 222 -10.71 1.99 7.76
N ALA A 223 -11.84 1.36 7.49
CA ALA A 223 -12.58 0.58 8.47
C ALA A 223 -11.68 -0.51 9.07
N VAL A 224 -11.78 -0.74 10.39
CA VAL A 224 -10.94 -1.74 11.07
C VAL A 224 -11.17 -3.15 10.51
N SER A 225 -12.39 -3.47 10.08
CA SER A 225 -12.73 -4.76 9.44
C SER A 225 -11.91 -5.06 8.17
N ASN A 226 -11.33 -4.04 7.52
CA ASN A 226 -10.49 -4.18 6.34
C ASN A 226 -9.00 -4.42 6.67
N LEU A 227 -8.62 -4.43 7.96
CA LEU A 227 -7.23 -4.43 8.40
C LEU A 227 -6.74 -5.77 8.95
N TYR A 228 -7.59 -6.78 9.05
CA TYR A 228 -7.21 -8.09 9.53
C TYR A 228 -7.93 -9.22 8.80
N THR A 229 -7.45 -10.41 8.98
CA THR A 229 -8.02 -11.64 8.44
C THR A 229 -8.13 -12.70 9.53
N ILE A 230 -9.07 -13.60 9.37
CA ILE A 230 -9.30 -14.74 10.24
C ILE A 230 -9.52 -16.00 9.41
N ASN A 231 -9.43 -17.17 10.03
CA ASN A 231 -9.93 -18.39 9.42
C ASN A 231 -11.46 -18.44 9.50
N ASP A 232 -12.10 -19.01 8.48
CA ASP A 232 -13.54 -19.23 8.46
C ASP A 232 -13.89 -20.38 9.42
N VAL A 233 -14.25 -20.01 10.64
CA VAL A 233 -14.59 -20.98 11.70
C VAL A 233 -16.02 -21.53 11.59
N ASP A 234 -16.82 -20.98 10.68
CA ASP A 234 -18.21 -21.39 10.45
C ASP A 234 -18.32 -22.43 9.33
N ASN A 235 -17.37 -22.41 8.36
CA ASN A 235 -17.32 -23.31 7.21
C ASN A 235 -16.01 -24.11 7.24
N VAL A 236 -16.02 -25.24 7.92
CA VAL A 236 -14.86 -26.13 8.01
C VAL A 236 -14.82 -27.04 6.79
N VAL A 237 -13.67 -27.09 6.12
CA VAL A 237 -13.50 -27.83 4.87
C VAL A 237 -13.44 -29.34 5.11
N ASP A 238 -12.88 -29.76 6.23
CA ASP A 238 -12.69 -31.19 6.56
C ASP A 238 -12.82 -31.48 8.06
N ALA A 239 -12.78 -32.77 8.38
CA ALA A 239 -12.85 -33.27 9.76
C ALA A 239 -11.61 -32.88 10.62
N THR A 240 -10.56 -32.33 10.04
CA THR A 240 -9.34 -31.89 10.75
C THR A 240 -9.44 -30.47 11.26
N GLY A 241 -10.52 -29.77 10.90
CA GLY A 241 -10.72 -28.35 11.26
C GLY A 241 -10.04 -27.36 10.32
N LEU A 242 -9.60 -27.81 9.13
CA LEU A 242 -9.04 -26.93 8.11
C LEU A 242 -10.12 -25.96 7.62
N SER A 243 -9.81 -24.67 7.64
CA SER A 243 -10.69 -23.62 7.15
C SER A 243 -9.92 -22.63 6.28
N TYR A 244 -10.64 -21.95 5.37
CA TYR A 244 -10.03 -20.93 4.52
C TYR A 244 -9.88 -19.62 5.29
N ARG A 245 -8.81 -18.90 4.97
CA ARG A 245 -8.60 -17.54 5.47
C ARG A 245 -9.50 -16.56 4.73
N MET A 246 -10.16 -15.68 5.48
CA MET A 246 -11.12 -14.72 4.95
C MET A 246 -11.03 -13.35 5.64
N ALA A 247 -11.61 -12.34 5.00
CA ALA A 247 -11.92 -11.09 5.66
C ALA A 247 -13.04 -11.29 6.71
N PRO A 248 -13.02 -10.59 7.85
CA PRO A 248 -14.07 -10.70 8.84
C PRO A 248 -15.40 -10.21 8.27
N ASN A 249 -16.48 -10.95 8.52
CA ASN A 249 -17.82 -10.52 8.18
C ASN A 249 -18.35 -9.54 9.25
N PRO A 250 -18.60 -8.26 8.92
CA PRO A 250 -19.05 -7.28 9.89
C PRO A 250 -20.40 -7.61 10.56
N ASN A 251 -21.21 -8.43 9.93
CA ASN A 251 -22.52 -8.84 10.45
C ASN A 251 -22.46 -10.07 11.37
N ASN A 252 -21.31 -10.77 11.41
CA ASN A 252 -21.12 -11.92 12.28
C ASN A 252 -20.49 -11.48 13.62
N LEU A 253 -21.16 -11.78 14.74
CA LEU A 253 -20.69 -11.45 16.08
C LEU A 253 -19.38 -12.17 16.42
N ASP A 254 -19.16 -13.35 15.87
CA ASP A 254 -17.96 -14.13 16.07
C ASP A 254 -16.71 -13.55 15.37
N HIS A 255 -16.91 -12.67 14.37
CA HIS A 255 -15.85 -12.05 13.61
C HIS A 255 -15.51 -10.62 14.08
N GLN A 256 -16.22 -10.10 15.10
CA GLN A 256 -16.06 -8.73 15.59
C GLN A 256 -14.72 -8.54 16.31
N MET A 257 -14.15 -7.32 16.19
CA MET A 257 -12.82 -6.99 16.76
C MET A 257 -12.78 -7.15 18.30
N TRP A 258 -13.88 -6.86 19.00
CA TRP A 258 -13.95 -6.96 20.47
C TRP A 258 -13.61 -8.36 20.99
N ARG A 259 -13.83 -9.40 20.19
CA ARG A 259 -13.46 -10.79 20.55
C ARG A 259 -11.95 -10.99 20.66
N PHE A 260 -11.20 -10.20 19.91
CA PHE A 260 -9.74 -10.36 19.78
C PHE A 260 -8.93 -9.37 20.62
N ILE A 261 -9.53 -8.27 21.10
CA ILE A 261 -8.83 -7.22 21.88
C ILE A 261 -8.92 -7.41 23.40
N GLN A 262 -9.42 -8.53 23.85
CA GLN A 262 -9.51 -8.90 25.26
C GLN A 262 -9.27 -10.40 25.42
N PRO A 263 -8.70 -10.87 26.55
CA PRO A 263 -8.47 -12.28 26.78
C PRO A 263 -9.80 -13.03 26.82
N PRO A 264 -9.89 -14.25 26.27
CA PRO A 264 -11.06 -15.10 26.41
C PRO A 264 -11.26 -15.46 27.90
N SER A 265 -12.48 -15.41 28.37
CA SER A 265 -12.80 -15.60 29.78
C SER A 265 -13.03 -17.07 30.18
N ASP A 266 -13.23 -17.95 29.20
CA ASP A 266 -13.41 -19.39 29.39
C ASP A 266 -12.86 -20.21 28.23
N VAL A 267 -12.80 -21.54 28.39
CA VAL A 267 -12.29 -22.47 27.37
C VAL A 267 -13.16 -22.44 26.11
N LYS A 268 -14.46 -22.23 26.25
CA LYS A 268 -15.41 -22.24 25.13
C LYS A 268 -15.46 -20.92 24.37
N ALA A 269 -14.86 -19.86 24.93
CA ALA A 269 -14.88 -18.51 24.38
C ALA A 269 -16.29 -18.07 23.90
N SER A 270 -17.31 -18.42 24.72
CA SER A 270 -18.71 -18.14 24.39
C SER A 270 -18.97 -16.63 24.37
N LEU A 271 -19.93 -16.18 23.53
CA LEU A 271 -20.26 -14.76 23.41
C LEU A 271 -20.67 -14.12 24.74
N SER A 272 -21.33 -14.89 25.63
CA SER A 272 -21.80 -14.41 26.93
C SER A 272 -20.68 -14.22 27.96
N SER A 273 -19.49 -14.76 27.72
CA SER A 273 -18.38 -14.68 28.66
C SER A 273 -17.51 -13.44 28.48
N TYR A 274 -17.68 -12.71 27.40
CA TYR A 274 -16.93 -11.46 27.15
C TYR A 274 -17.55 -10.28 27.87
N ASN A 275 -16.74 -9.54 28.64
CA ASN A 275 -17.19 -8.40 29.42
C ASN A 275 -17.44 -7.15 28.59
N GLN A 276 -16.77 -7.02 27.45
CA GLN A 276 -16.83 -5.85 26.59
C GLN A 276 -17.14 -6.28 25.14
N THR A 277 -18.08 -5.56 24.51
CA THR A 277 -18.50 -5.81 23.13
C THR A 277 -18.25 -4.61 22.20
N ARG A 278 -17.28 -3.75 22.56
CA ARG A 278 -16.89 -2.58 21.77
C ARG A 278 -15.69 -2.94 20.89
N ASN A 279 -15.76 -2.56 19.61
CA ASN A 279 -14.72 -2.83 18.61
C ASN A 279 -13.59 -1.79 18.62
N ASP A 280 -13.65 -0.80 19.51
CA ASP A 280 -12.68 0.28 19.60
C ASP A 280 -11.64 0.02 20.71
N TRP A 281 -10.46 0.52 20.51
CA TRP A 281 -9.38 0.53 21.49
C TRP A 281 -8.73 1.92 21.53
N ASN A 282 -7.94 2.19 22.55
CA ASN A 282 -7.16 3.42 22.63
C ASN A 282 -5.97 3.35 21.65
N ALA A 283 -6.16 3.83 20.44
CA ALA A 283 -5.13 3.85 19.39
C ALA A 283 -4.12 4.98 19.57
N ASP A 284 -4.32 5.92 20.49
CA ASP A 284 -3.43 7.09 20.75
C ASP A 284 -2.88 7.70 19.45
N ILE A 285 -3.79 8.01 18.52
CA ILE A 285 -3.45 8.54 17.20
C ILE A 285 -3.01 9.99 17.34
N HIS A 286 -1.80 10.29 16.86
CA HIS A 286 -1.27 11.64 16.82
C HIS A 286 -0.22 11.79 15.72
N LEU A 287 0.01 13.01 15.26
CA LEU A 287 1.14 13.33 14.41
C LEU A 287 2.35 13.71 15.27
N VAL A 288 3.53 13.43 14.75
CA VAL A 288 4.79 13.97 15.27
C VAL A 288 5.47 14.69 14.13
N GLY A 289 5.67 15.98 14.31
CA GLY A 289 6.38 16.83 13.35
C GLY A 289 7.74 17.25 13.87
N THR A 290 8.76 17.23 13.02
CA THR A 290 10.08 17.78 13.30
C THR A 290 10.08 19.25 12.89
N TYR A 291 10.27 20.11 13.88
CA TYR A 291 10.34 21.56 13.72
C TYR A 291 11.78 22.04 13.75
N ILE A 292 12.06 23.04 12.93
CA ILE A 292 13.40 23.62 12.80
C ILE A 292 13.36 25.04 13.33
N PHE A 293 14.20 25.30 14.34
CA PHE A 293 14.44 26.62 14.92
C PHE A 293 15.62 27.26 14.22
N LEU A 294 15.48 28.48 13.77
CA LEU A 294 16.49 29.22 13.03
C LEU A 294 17.03 30.43 13.79
N GLY A 295 18.22 30.86 13.43
CA GLY A 295 18.79 32.12 13.90
C GLY A 295 17.98 33.34 13.47
N GLN A 296 18.10 34.45 14.18
CA GLN A 296 17.30 35.64 13.98
C GLN A 296 17.41 36.21 12.55
N ASP A 297 18.62 36.22 11.99
CA ASP A 297 18.87 36.77 10.65
C ASP A 297 18.22 35.92 9.57
N GLU A 298 18.35 34.61 9.64
CA GLU A 298 17.73 33.67 8.69
C GLU A 298 16.21 33.68 8.79
N ARG A 299 15.67 33.70 10.01
CA ARG A 299 14.24 33.86 10.27
C ARG A 299 13.66 35.12 9.60
N ARG A 300 14.37 36.25 9.70
CA ARG A 300 13.96 37.52 9.08
C ARG A 300 13.94 37.41 7.57
N VAL A 301 14.98 36.83 6.97
CA VAL A 301 15.06 36.63 5.52
C VAL A 301 13.93 35.73 5.03
N LEU A 302 13.66 34.61 5.73
CA LEU A 302 12.56 33.70 5.36
C LEU A 302 11.18 34.34 5.52
N ALA A 303 10.97 35.20 6.51
CA ALA A 303 9.70 35.86 6.73
C ALA A 303 9.38 36.95 5.68
N GLN A 304 10.41 37.59 5.10
CA GLN A 304 10.24 38.74 4.19
C GLN A 304 10.23 38.37 2.72
N ASN A 305 10.86 37.27 2.33
CA ASN A 305 11.01 36.88 0.94
C ASN A 305 9.87 36.00 0.43
N GLU A 306 9.63 36.09 -0.87
CA GLU A 306 8.80 35.11 -1.59
C GLU A 306 9.54 33.78 -1.71
N HIS A 307 8.83 32.66 -1.48
CA HIS A 307 9.37 31.32 -1.63
C HIS A 307 8.70 30.60 -2.78
N LYS A 308 9.51 30.00 -3.65
CA LYS A 308 9.08 29.11 -4.74
C LYS A 308 9.72 27.75 -4.53
N ILE A 309 8.91 26.77 -4.16
CA ILE A 309 9.36 25.41 -3.87
C ILE A 309 8.83 24.50 -4.95
N LEU A 310 9.71 23.81 -5.67
CA LEU A 310 9.32 22.77 -6.61
C LEU A 310 8.84 21.54 -5.83
N ILE A 311 7.62 21.11 -6.11
CA ILE A 311 7.01 19.95 -5.46
C ILE A 311 6.59 18.90 -6.48
N LYS A 312 6.55 17.63 -6.05
CA LYS A 312 5.88 16.57 -6.79
C LYS A 312 4.48 16.38 -6.22
N GLN A 313 3.47 16.47 -7.06
CA GLN A 313 2.08 16.14 -6.74
C GLN A 313 1.75 14.78 -7.31
N VAL A 314 0.92 14.04 -6.58
CA VAL A 314 0.44 12.70 -6.97
C VAL A 314 -1.02 12.79 -7.33
N LEU A 315 -1.38 12.15 -8.42
CA LEU A 315 -2.77 11.93 -8.85
C LEU A 315 -3.00 10.44 -8.95
N SER A 316 -4.20 10.00 -8.62
CA SER A 316 -4.59 8.60 -8.77
C SER A 316 -5.82 8.49 -9.68
N TYR A 317 -5.78 7.52 -10.57
CA TYR A 317 -6.88 7.17 -11.47
C TYR A 317 -7.24 5.70 -11.25
N ASP A 318 -8.51 5.42 -11.06
CA ASP A 318 -9.03 4.09 -10.82
C ASP A 318 -9.90 3.63 -12.00
N PHE A 319 -9.59 2.45 -12.53
CA PHE A 319 -10.35 1.79 -13.60
C PHE A 319 -10.74 0.40 -13.11
N LEU A 320 -12.03 0.20 -12.93
CA LEU A 320 -12.57 -1.03 -12.38
C LEU A 320 -12.98 -2.01 -13.48
N GLY A 321 -12.88 -3.30 -13.20
CA GLY A 321 -13.45 -4.35 -14.04
C GLY A 321 -12.74 -4.54 -15.38
N VAL A 322 -11.43 -4.33 -15.46
CA VAL A 322 -10.66 -4.56 -16.70
C VAL A 322 -10.29 -6.02 -16.86
N VAL A 323 -10.47 -6.56 -18.08
CA VAL A 323 -10.07 -7.94 -18.47
C VAL A 323 -9.70 -7.95 -19.94
N GLY A 324 -8.62 -8.65 -20.30
CA GLY A 324 -8.15 -8.82 -21.67
C GLY A 324 -7.55 -7.54 -22.26
N SER A 325 -7.72 -7.33 -23.57
CA SER A 325 -7.22 -6.16 -24.27
C SER A 325 -8.07 -4.93 -24.00
N LYS A 326 -7.45 -3.83 -23.58
CA LYS A 326 -8.13 -2.57 -23.26
C LYS A 326 -7.27 -1.37 -23.64
N ILE A 327 -7.95 -0.29 -24.00
CA ILE A 327 -7.39 1.05 -24.12
C ILE A 327 -8.11 1.92 -23.11
N ILE A 328 -7.37 2.63 -22.28
CA ILE A 328 -7.91 3.58 -21.31
C ILE A 328 -7.27 4.94 -21.49
N ASP A 329 -8.07 5.99 -21.36
CA ASP A 329 -7.59 7.36 -21.41
C ASP A 329 -7.34 7.90 -20.00
N ILE A 330 -6.19 8.53 -19.83
CA ILE A 330 -5.79 9.17 -18.59
C ILE A 330 -5.84 10.69 -18.80
N GLU A 331 -6.59 11.38 -17.95
CA GLU A 331 -6.71 12.85 -17.98
C GLU A 331 -5.46 13.52 -17.43
N SER A 332 -4.32 13.24 -18.05
CA SER A 332 -3.02 13.79 -17.67
C SER A 332 -2.88 15.24 -18.11
N LYS A 333 -2.26 16.06 -17.27
CA LYS A 333 -2.00 17.48 -17.53
C LYS A 333 -0.63 17.88 -17.00
N ASP A 334 -0.07 18.95 -17.55
CA ASP A 334 1.17 19.58 -17.08
C ASP A 334 2.45 18.77 -17.28
N LEU A 335 3.37 18.85 -16.33
CA LEU A 335 4.70 18.25 -16.40
C LEU A 335 4.73 16.91 -15.65
N ILE A 336 4.54 15.82 -16.36
CA ILE A 336 4.55 14.48 -15.77
C ILE A 336 5.98 13.97 -15.61
N VAL A 337 6.29 13.47 -14.44
CA VAL A 337 7.60 12.90 -14.08
C VAL A 337 7.62 11.41 -14.36
N ASN A 338 6.60 10.70 -13.90
CA ASN A 338 6.44 9.27 -14.10
C ASN A 338 4.99 8.82 -13.94
N TYR A 339 4.75 7.60 -14.39
CA TYR A 339 3.58 6.81 -14.07
C TYR A 339 4.01 5.60 -13.26
N MET A 340 3.18 5.21 -12.31
CA MET A 340 3.28 3.96 -11.57
C MET A 340 1.89 3.34 -11.51
N TRP A 341 1.77 2.05 -11.80
CA TRP A 341 0.44 1.40 -11.81
C TRP A 341 0.52 -0.03 -11.32
N ARG A 342 -0.64 -0.51 -10.92
CA ARG A 342 -0.82 -1.88 -10.49
C ARG A 342 -2.19 -2.40 -10.91
N PHE A 343 -2.27 -3.69 -11.14
CA PHE A 343 -3.52 -4.42 -11.25
C PHE A 343 -3.77 -5.18 -9.94
N ARG A 344 -5.03 -5.30 -9.54
CA ARG A 344 -5.43 -6.10 -8.38
C ARG A 344 -6.71 -6.83 -8.74
N ARG A 345 -6.87 -8.06 -8.25
CA ARG A 345 -8.12 -8.81 -8.42
C ARG A 345 -9.27 -8.10 -7.72
N SER A 346 -10.43 -8.06 -8.37
CA SER A 346 -11.63 -7.43 -7.81
C SER A 346 -12.16 -8.15 -6.57
N ASP A 347 -11.82 -9.43 -6.38
CA ASP A 347 -12.22 -10.24 -5.21
C ASP A 347 -11.22 -10.19 -4.03
N ALA A 348 -10.18 -9.35 -4.10
CA ALA A 348 -9.18 -9.19 -3.03
C ALA A 348 -9.82 -8.77 -1.68
N PHE A 349 -10.95 -8.05 -1.70
CA PHE A 349 -11.68 -7.65 -0.49
C PHE A 349 -12.22 -8.83 0.33
N LEU A 350 -12.47 -9.99 -0.29
CA LEU A 350 -12.91 -11.20 0.41
C LEU A 350 -11.84 -11.75 1.35
N ARG A 351 -10.59 -11.37 1.14
CA ARG A 351 -9.42 -11.82 1.90
C ARG A 351 -8.63 -10.69 2.53
N ASN A 352 -9.05 -9.44 2.35
CA ASN A 352 -8.31 -8.23 2.73
C ASN A 352 -6.86 -8.20 2.21
N GLU A 353 -6.62 -8.75 1.02
CA GLU A 353 -5.30 -8.79 0.38
C GLU A 353 -5.03 -7.53 -0.45
N TRP A 354 -4.93 -6.39 0.21
CA TRP A 354 -4.78 -5.09 -0.46
C TRP A 354 -3.41 -4.88 -1.10
N SER A 355 -2.38 -5.54 -0.62
CA SER A 355 -1.00 -5.46 -1.11
C SER A 355 -0.65 -6.50 -2.18
N ASN A 356 -1.58 -7.39 -2.52
CA ASN A 356 -1.39 -8.42 -3.54
C ASN A 356 -1.79 -7.89 -4.92
N TYR A 357 -0.81 -7.75 -5.80
CA TYR A 357 -0.98 -7.26 -7.18
C TYR A 357 -0.80 -8.37 -8.21
N THR A 358 -0.96 -9.62 -7.79
CA THR A 358 -0.85 -10.80 -8.64
C THR A 358 -2.21 -11.46 -8.88
N ASN A 359 -2.25 -12.37 -9.86
CA ASN A 359 -3.43 -13.16 -10.14
C ASN A 359 -3.70 -14.26 -9.09
N TRP A 360 -2.70 -14.65 -8.32
CA TRP A 360 -2.86 -15.67 -7.29
C TRP A 360 -3.61 -15.11 -6.09
N ALA A 361 -4.63 -15.83 -5.62
CA ALA A 361 -5.44 -15.39 -4.48
C ALA A 361 -4.64 -15.21 -3.20
N TYR A 362 -3.56 -15.97 -3.05
CA TYR A 362 -2.60 -15.83 -1.97
C TYR A 362 -1.22 -15.68 -2.61
N ASN A 363 -0.66 -14.50 -2.56
CA ASN A 363 0.48 -14.01 -3.34
C ASN A 363 1.60 -15.05 -3.64
N ASN A 364 1.99 -15.84 -2.66
CA ASN A 364 3.09 -16.80 -2.80
C ASN A 364 2.64 -18.28 -2.81
N VAL A 365 1.35 -18.53 -2.88
CA VAL A 365 0.78 -19.87 -2.86
C VAL A 365 0.22 -20.20 -4.24
N LEU A 366 0.72 -21.28 -4.83
CA LEU A 366 0.17 -21.83 -6.07
C LEU A 366 -1.32 -22.17 -5.88
N PRO A 367 -2.19 -21.84 -6.83
CA PRO A 367 -3.58 -22.26 -6.78
C PRO A 367 -3.70 -23.78 -6.69
N GLN A 368 -4.54 -24.27 -5.78
CA GLN A 368 -4.69 -25.73 -5.52
C GLN A 368 -5.12 -26.53 -6.76
N ASN A 369 -5.81 -25.91 -7.68
CA ASN A 369 -6.28 -26.54 -8.92
C ASN A 369 -5.15 -26.93 -9.89
N ILE A 370 -3.92 -26.51 -9.64
CA ILE A 370 -2.75 -26.95 -10.41
C ILE A 370 -2.49 -28.46 -10.23
N THR A 371 -2.87 -29.00 -9.10
CA THR A 371 -2.64 -30.42 -8.78
C THR A 371 -3.80 -31.34 -9.15
N SER A 372 -5.02 -30.80 -9.33
CA SER A 372 -6.22 -31.62 -9.59
C SER A 372 -6.48 -31.95 -11.06
N ASP A 373 -5.93 -31.16 -11.99
CA ASP A 373 -6.15 -31.32 -13.43
C ASP A 373 -5.02 -32.06 -14.16
N LEU A 374 -4.08 -32.62 -13.42
CA LEU A 374 -3.09 -33.51 -14.04
C LEU A 374 -3.79 -34.81 -14.45
N PRO A 375 -3.69 -35.24 -15.71
CA PRO A 375 -4.20 -36.53 -16.14
C PRO A 375 -3.27 -37.62 -15.62
N PHE A 376 -3.15 -37.72 -14.31
CA PHE A 376 -2.45 -38.83 -13.67
C PHE A 376 -3.45 -39.92 -13.35
N ASN A 377 -3.21 -41.06 -13.98
CA ASN A 377 -3.76 -42.35 -13.77
C ASN A 377 -4.60 -42.48 -12.50
N GLU A 378 -5.87 -42.72 -12.68
CA GLU A 378 -6.75 -43.24 -11.66
C GLU A 378 -6.03 -44.34 -10.89
N GLY A 379 -5.68 -44.10 -9.62
CA GLY A 379 -5.11 -45.13 -8.76
C GLY A 379 -3.85 -44.76 -7.97
N VAL A 380 -3.29 -43.54 -8.11
CA VAL A 380 -2.22 -43.09 -7.23
C VAL A 380 -2.80 -42.20 -6.13
N GLU A 381 -3.06 -42.75 -4.98
CA GLU A 381 -3.30 -41.99 -3.75
C GLU A 381 -2.02 -41.20 -3.43
N ILE A 382 -2.06 -39.90 -3.65
CA ILE A 382 -1.00 -38.97 -3.26
C ILE A 382 -1.22 -38.61 -1.77
N SER A 383 -0.94 -39.58 -0.91
CA SER A 383 -0.97 -39.41 0.56
C SER A 383 0.42 -39.15 1.15
N ASN A 384 1.39 -38.72 0.36
CA ASN A 384 2.77 -38.64 0.82
C ASN A 384 3.26 -37.15 0.86
N PRO A 385 3.83 -36.67 1.99
CA PRO A 385 4.37 -35.30 2.11
C PRO A 385 5.55 -34.98 1.16
N ASN A 386 6.06 -35.95 0.43
CA ASN A 386 7.07 -35.81 -0.60
C ASN A 386 6.46 -35.74 -2.01
N THR A 387 5.37 -35.04 -2.17
CA THR A 387 4.70 -34.90 -3.48
C THR A 387 5.61 -34.22 -4.48
N LEU A 388 5.89 -34.89 -5.59
CA LEU A 388 6.60 -34.32 -6.72
C LEU A 388 5.65 -33.37 -7.47
N HIS A 389 5.95 -32.06 -7.46
CA HIS A 389 5.21 -31.09 -8.25
C HIS A 389 5.68 -31.15 -9.70
N ILE A 390 4.82 -31.61 -10.60
CA ILE A 390 5.12 -31.64 -12.05
C ILE A 390 4.60 -30.33 -12.66
N THR A 391 5.50 -29.51 -13.16
CA THR A 391 5.20 -28.16 -13.67
C THR A 391 4.95 -28.09 -15.18
N GLY A 392 4.95 -29.19 -15.90
CA GLY A 392 5.17 -29.20 -17.36
C GLY A 392 3.94 -29.04 -18.27
N SER A 393 2.70 -29.13 -17.80
CA SER A 393 1.54 -29.23 -18.70
C SER A 393 0.39 -28.25 -18.45
N MET A 394 0.62 -27.19 -17.72
CA MET A 394 -0.44 -26.33 -17.19
C MET A 394 -0.62 -24.99 -17.91
N GLY A 395 -0.02 -24.82 -19.06
CA GLY A 395 0.14 -23.56 -19.75
C GLY A 395 -1.13 -22.90 -20.30
N GLU A 396 -2.27 -23.56 -20.32
CA GLU A 396 -3.46 -23.00 -20.94
C GLU A 396 -4.46 -22.37 -19.95
N TYR A 397 -4.27 -22.55 -18.65
CA TYR A 397 -5.18 -21.98 -17.64
C TYR A 397 -4.66 -20.64 -17.13
N SER A 398 -5.40 -19.57 -17.41
CA SER A 398 -5.05 -18.20 -17.00
C SER A 398 -4.85 -18.03 -15.49
N TYR A 399 -5.50 -18.84 -14.66
CA TYR A 399 -5.34 -18.80 -13.20
C TYR A 399 -3.98 -19.33 -12.71
N ASN A 400 -3.24 -20.06 -13.54
CA ASN A 400 -1.89 -20.57 -13.20
C ASN A 400 -0.80 -19.51 -13.41
N VAL A 401 -1.09 -18.44 -14.14
CA VAL A 401 -0.15 -17.35 -14.40
C VAL A 401 -0.21 -16.37 -13.24
N LYS A 402 0.94 -16.02 -12.67
CA LYS A 402 1.04 -15.10 -11.54
C LYS A 402 0.84 -13.65 -11.97
N ASP A 403 1.46 -13.23 -13.08
CA ASP A 403 1.40 -11.87 -13.59
C ASP A 403 0.05 -11.61 -14.29
N ILE A 404 -0.58 -10.48 -13.94
CA ILE A 404 -1.85 -10.08 -14.53
C ILE A 404 -1.64 -9.41 -15.89
N MET A 405 -0.70 -8.48 -15.99
CA MET A 405 -0.40 -7.75 -17.23
C MET A 405 0.55 -8.57 -18.10
N LEU A 406 0.24 -8.71 -19.37
CA LEU A 406 1.09 -9.38 -20.36
C LEU A 406 2.00 -8.36 -21.05
N ASP A 407 1.41 -7.32 -21.57
CA ASP A 407 2.10 -6.26 -22.28
C ASP A 407 1.37 -4.92 -22.13
N MET A 408 2.06 -3.84 -22.48
CA MET A 408 1.51 -2.49 -22.45
C MET A 408 2.24 -1.55 -23.40
N GLY A 409 1.49 -0.60 -23.97
CA GLY A 409 1.98 0.54 -24.74
C GLY A 409 1.41 1.85 -24.22
N ILE A 410 2.17 2.94 -24.37
CA ILE A 410 1.75 4.29 -24.01
C ILE A 410 1.55 5.10 -25.28
N VAL A 411 0.34 5.59 -25.49
CA VAL A 411 -0.06 6.37 -26.67
C VAL A 411 -0.27 7.82 -26.25
N MET A 412 0.31 8.75 -26.98
CA MET A 412 0.14 10.19 -26.77
C MET A 412 -0.29 10.86 -28.06
N GLY A 413 -1.52 11.37 -28.11
CA GLY A 413 -2.07 12.01 -29.29
C GLY A 413 -2.13 11.10 -30.53
N GLY A 414 -2.38 9.82 -30.35
CA GLY A 414 -2.51 8.81 -31.43
C GLY A 414 -1.18 8.22 -31.91
N VAL A 415 -0.06 8.56 -31.25
CA VAL A 415 1.27 8.01 -31.59
C VAL A 415 1.83 7.31 -30.37
N TYR A 416 2.42 6.13 -30.57
CA TYR A 416 3.10 5.42 -29.50
C TYR A 416 4.29 6.24 -29.00
N ARG A 417 4.26 6.63 -27.73
CA ARG A 417 5.40 7.17 -27.01
C ARG A 417 6.32 6.03 -26.55
N GLU A 418 5.70 4.97 -26.09
CA GLU A 418 6.33 3.69 -25.84
C GLU A 418 5.53 2.62 -26.58
N ASN A 419 6.21 1.86 -27.44
CA ASN A 419 5.60 0.76 -28.17
C ASN A 419 5.10 -0.31 -27.18
N VAL A 420 4.23 -1.17 -27.65
CA VAL A 420 3.76 -2.30 -26.86
C VAL A 420 4.96 -3.16 -26.48
N MET A 421 5.25 -3.23 -25.19
CA MET A 421 6.35 -3.97 -24.57
C MET A 421 5.82 -4.94 -23.54
N GLU A 422 6.53 -6.04 -23.31
CA GLU A 422 6.23 -7.02 -22.29
C GLU A 422 6.23 -6.41 -20.87
N ALA A 423 5.43 -6.95 -19.98
CA ALA A 423 5.29 -6.50 -18.60
C ALA A 423 6.62 -6.38 -17.83
N GLY A 424 7.57 -7.27 -18.13
CA GLY A 424 8.92 -7.27 -17.54
C GLY A 424 9.71 -5.99 -17.79
N VAL A 425 9.47 -5.28 -18.90
CA VAL A 425 10.12 -4.00 -19.19
C VAL A 425 9.73 -2.98 -18.13
N PHE A 426 8.45 -2.88 -17.81
CA PHE A 426 7.91 -1.91 -16.83
C PHE A 426 8.13 -2.31 -15.38
N ASN A 427 8.21 -3.61 -15.10
CA ASN A 427 8.45 -4.11 -13.74
C ASN A 427 9.94 -4.17 -13.38
N LEU A 428 10.79 -4.68 -14.27
CA LEU A 428 12.20 -4.97 -13.98
C LEU A 428 13.14 -3.93 -14.59
N VAL A 429 13.08 -3.72 -15.92
CA VAL A 429 14.07 -2.88 -16.64
C VAL A 429 13.96 -1.41 -16.24
N GLU A 430 12.74 -0.86 -16.19
CA GLU A 430 12.54 0.53 -15.79
C GLU A 430 12.98 0.78 -14.34
N LYS A 431 12.68 -0.14 -13.43
CA LYS A 431 13.11 -0.02 -12.04
C LYS A 431 14.62 -0.14 -11.89
N TYR A 432 15.24 -1.08 -12.57
CA TYR A 432 16.70 -1.26 -12.54
C TYR A 432 17.46 -0.02 -13.03
N ASN A 433 16.97 0.63 -14.10
CA ASN A 433 17.67 1.76 -14.72
C ASN A 433 17.36 3.11 -14.06
N ARG A 434 16.18 3.28 -13.44
CA ARG A 434 15.65 4.59 -13.07
C ARG A 434 15.32 4.74 -11.60
N THR A 435 15.28 3.67 -10.82
CA THR A 435 14.86 3.68 -9.42
C THR A 435 15.88 2.97 -8.53
N ASN A 436 15.76 3.17 -7.21
CA ASN A 436 16.65 2.54 -6.22
C ASN A 436 16.00 1.34 -5.51
N GLY A 437 14.73 1.08 -5.78
CA GLY A 437 13.96 0.04 -5.09
C GLY A 437 14.03 -1.32 -5.79
N ASN A 438 13.36 -2.29 -5.17
CA ASN A 438 13.23 -3.64 -5.70
C ASN A 438 11.99 -3.77 -6.59
N ALA A 439 11.99 -4.76 -7.48
CA ALA A 439 10.81 -5.11 -8.24
C ALA A 439 9.82 -5.87 -7.34
N LYS A 440 8.65 -5.28 -7.08
CA LYS A 440 7.52 -5.99 -6.47
C LYS A 440 6.65 -6.56 -7.58
N ASP A 441 6.23 -7.82 -7.42
CA ASP A 441 5.35 -8.47 -8.39
C ASP A 441 4.08 -7.65 -8.62
N GLY A 442 3.75 -7.39 -9.88
CA GLY A 442 2.56 -6.65 -10.29
C GLY A 442 2.58 -5.15 -10.08
N LEU A 443 3.69 -4.56 -9.64
CA LEU A 443 3.87 -3.11 -9.58
C LEU A 443 4.75 -2.67 -10.76
N TYR A 444 4.22 -1.82 -11.63
CA TYR A 444 4.85 -1.35 -12.85
C TYR A 444 5.13 0.14 -12.78
N CYS A 445 6.13 0.61 -13.51
CA CYS A 445 6.42 2.04 -13.65
C CYS A 445 6.96 2.38 -15.04
N TYR A 446 6.77 3.65 -15.42
CA TYR A 446 7.37 4.26 -16.59
C TYR A 446 7.83 5.68 -16.25
N ASN A 447 9.09 6.00 -16.54
CA ASN A 447 9.72 7.23 -16.07
C ASN A 447 10.12 8.12 -17.24
N PHE A 448 9.68 9.39 -17.21
CA PHE A 448 10.17 10.46 -18.10
C PHE A 448 11.41 11.15 -17.54
N CYS A 449 11.72 10.92 -16.27
CA CYS A 449 12.91 11.41 -15.58
C CYS A 449 14.04 10.38 -15.64
N LEU A 450 15.27 10.84 -15.39
CA LEU A 450 16.43 9.95 -15.31
C LEU A 450 16.45 9.17 -14.00
N THR A 451 15.97 9.76 -12.92
CA THR A 451 15.93 9.17 -11.59
C THR A 451 14.66 9.59 -10.86
N THR A 452 14.11 8.69 -10.04
CA THR A 452 12.91 8.94 -9.22
C THR A 452 13.23 9.32 -7.78
N GLY A 453 14.50 9.25 -7.38
CA GLY A 453 14.95 9.34 -5.99
C GLY A 453 14.38 10.54 -5.23
N LYS A 454 14.07 10.31 -3.96
CA LYS A 454 13.48 11.27 -3.04
C LYS A 454 14.45 12.42 -2.70
N ASP A 455 15.73 12.09 -2.60
CA ASP A 455 16.78 13.00 -2.14
C ASP A 455 17.29 13.93 -3.26
N GLU A 456 16.77 13.78 -4.49
CA GLU A 456 17.16 14.61 -5.62
C GLU A 456 16.39 15.91 -5.64
N ILE A 457 17.12 16.98 -5.34
CA ILE A 457 16.60 18.35 -5.34
C ILE A 457 16.49 18.87 -6.77
N GLN A 458 17.41 18.43 -7.62
CA GLN A 458 17.45 18.80 -9.04
C GLN A 458 16.47 17.95 -9.84
N PRO A 459 15.49 18.55 -10.53
CA PRO A 459 14.62 17.79 -11.41
C PRO A 459 15.43 17.14 -12.54
N SER A 460 15.23 15.85 -12.78
CA SER A 460 15.99 15.06 -13.75
C SER A 460 15.25 14.83 -15.07
N GLY A 461 14.10 15.45 -15.26
CA GLY A 461 13.30 15.40 -16.47
C GLY A 461 11.80 15.32 -16.19
N ALA A 462 11.00 15.73 -17.16
CA ALA A 462 9.55 15.58 -17.19
C ALA A 462 9.02 15.71 -18.61
N MET A 463 7.85 15.14 -18.89
CA MET A 463 7.13 15.28 -20.15
C MET A 463 6.03 16.32 -20.00
N ASN A 464 5.99 17.31 -20.91
CA ASN A 464 4.88 18.24 -20.99
C ASN A 464 3.74 17.64 -21.82
N VAL A 465 2.74 17.09 -21.14
CA VAL A 465 1.61 16.43 -21.80
C VAL A 465 0.55 17.38 -22.33
N ASN A 466 0.55 18.67 -21.96
CA ASN A 466 -0.36 19.68 -22.52
C ASN A 466 -0.21 19.85 -24.05
N ARG A 467 0.85 19.29 -24.63
CA ARG A 467 1.07 19.29 -26.08
C ARG A 467 0.26 18.21 -26.81
N PHE A 468 -0.27 17.24 -26.07
CA PHE A 468 -1.02 16.12 -26.60
C PHE A 468 -2.49 16.23 -26.20
N PRO A 469 -3.43 15.89 -27.09
CA PRO A 469 -4.86 15.99 -26.76
C PRO A 469 -5.30 14.97 -25.72
N TYR A 470 -4.63 13.80 -25.65
CA TYR A 470 -4.91 12.73 -24.71
C TYR A 470 -3.68 11.85 -24.50
N VAL A 471 -3.66 11.15 -23.39
CA VAL A 471 -2.70 10.08 -23.06
C VAL A 471 -3.51 8.82 -22.83
N SER A 472 -3.17 7.74 -23.52
CA SER A 472 -3.88 6.47 -23.39
C SER A 472 -2.91 5.34 -23.07
N PHE A 473 -3.33 4.43 -22.22
CA PHE A 473 -2.67 3.17 -21.96
C PHE A 473 -3.36 2.07 -22.74
N GLU A 474 -2.65 1.41 -23.64
CA GLU A 474 -3.09 0.21 -24.33
C GLU A 474 -2.39 -0.98 -23.69
N PHE A 475 -3.17 -1.95 -23.17
CA PHE A 475 -2.60 -3.08 -22.45
C PHE A 475 -3.40 -4.35 -22.65
N ASN A 476 -2.74 -5.48 -22.45
CA ASN A 476 -3.32 -6.79 -22.42
C ASN A 476 -3.14 -7.41 -21.02
N THR A 477 -4.22 -7.92 -20.46
CA THR A 477 -4.18 -8.73 -19.24
C THR A 477 -4.51 -10.17 -19.57
N ILE A 478 -4.11 -11.09 -18.69
CA ILE A 478 -4.63 -12.46 -18.73
C ILE A 478 -6.14 -12.43 -18.56
N ASN A 479 -6.81 -13.40 -19.21
CA ASN A 479 -8.25 -13.56 -19.04
C ASN A 479 -8.56 -14.18 -17.68
N ALA A 480 -9.48 -13.58 -16.95
CA ALA A 480 -9.99 -14.17 -15.73
C ALA A 480 -10.84 -15.41 -16.05
N PRO A 481 -10.91 -16.41 -15.13
CA PRO A 481 -11.72 -17.60 -15.33
C PRO A 481 -13.19 -17.26 -15.57
N ILE A 482 -13.82 -17.98 -16.48
CA ILE A 482 -15.24 -17.80 -16.80
C ILE A 482 -16.07 -18.40 -15.65
N ASP A 483 -17.04 -17.64 -15.18
CA ASP A 483 -18.02 -18.13 -14.23
C ASP A 483 -19.02 -19.06 -14.93
N LYS A 484 -18.95 -20.35 -14.62
CA LYS A 484 -19.84 -21.36 -15.21
C LYS A 484 -21.32 -21.09 -14.87
N GLU A 485 -21.62 -20.56 -13.70
CA GLU A 485 -22.98 -20.19 -13.29
C GLU A 485 -23.43 -18.91 -13.98
N GLY A 486 -22.56 -17.92 -14.13
CA GLY A 486 -22.82 -16.66 -14.82
C GLY A 486 -23.00 -16.80 -16.34
N THR A 487 -22.56 -17.91 -16.94
CA THR A 487 -22.77 -18.21 -18.37
C THR A 487 -24.09 -18.89 -18.64
N GLN A 488 -24.83 -19.36 -17.64
CA GLN A 488 -26.13 -19.95 -17.80
C GLN A 488 -27.14 -18.90 -18.32
N VAL A 489 -27.96 -19.33 -19.24
CA VAL A 489 -29.02 -18.50 -19.84
C VAL A 489 -30.33 -18.89 -19.17
N ASP A 490 -30.96 -17.91 -18.52
CA ASP A 490 -32.29 -18.10 -17.96
C ASP A 490 -33.31 -17.97 -19.12
N TYR A 491 -34.07 -19.02 -19.33
CA TYR A 491 -35.15 -19.00 -20.31
C TYR A 491 -36.42 -18.44 -19.68
N ILE A 492 -37.01 -17.45 -20.33
CA ILE A 492 -38.33 -16.94 -19.99
C ILE A 492 -39.33 -17.67 -20.90
N CYS A 493 -40.18 -18.47 -20.29
CA CYS A 493 -41.16 -19.27 -21.02
C CYS A 493 -42.56 -18.65 -20.94
N ASP A 494 -43.41 -18.95 -21.94
CA ASP A 494 -44.83 -18.64 -21.91
C ASP A 494 -45.59 -19.59 -20.96
N GLU A 495 -46.93 -19.40 -20.82
CA GLU A 495 -47.78 -20.24 -19.97
C GLU A 495 -47.80 -21.73 -20.41
N ASN A 496 -47.36 -22.02 -21.63
CA ASN A 496 -47.29 -23.37 -22.21
C ASN A 496 -45.89 -23.98 -22.11
N GLY A 497 -44.92 -23.26 -21.50
CA GLY A 497 -43.53 -23.74 -21.32
C GLY A 497 -42.63 -23.50 -22.54
N ASN A 498 -43.09 -22.77 -23.58
CA ASN A 498 -42.24 -22.44 -24.71
C ASN A 498 -41.35 -21.23 -24.42
N PRO A 499 -40.07 -21.27 -24.77
CA PRO A 499 -39.15 -20.15 -24.51
C PRO A 499 -39.50 -18.96 -25.43
N ILE A 500 -39.92 -17.84 -24.84
CA ILE A 500 -40.23 -16.57 -25.53
C ILE A 500 -39.07 -15.59 -25.50
N ALA A 501 -38.22 -15.67 -24.49
CA ALA A 501 -37.03 -14.83 -24.35
C ALA A 501 -35.96 -15.54 -23.53
N PHE A 502 -34.77 -15.01 -23.56
CA PHE A 502 -33.69 -15.45 -22.67
C PHE A 502 -33.04 -14.25 -22.02
N ARG A 503 -32.63 -14.42 -20.77
CA ARG A 503 -31.92 -13.43 -20.00
C ARG A 503 -30.50 -13.95 -19.70
N LYS A 504 -29.50 -13.20 -20.09
CA LYS A 504 -28.10 -13.46 -19.75
C LYS A 504 -27.57 -12.34 -18.86
N ASN A 505 -27.03 -12.68 -17.71
CA ASN A 505 -26.40 -11.70 -16.86
C ASN A 505 -24.96 -11.46 -17.33
N VAL A 506 -24.78 -10.49 -18.23
CA VAL A 506 -23.49 -10.17 -18.84
C VAL A 506 -22.49 -9.61 -17.82
N ALA A 507 -22.97 -9.09 -16.68
CA ALA A 507 -22.14 -8.48 -15.64
C ALA A 507 -21.31 -9.50 -14.83
N LYS A 508 -21.64 -10.80 -14.92
CA LYS A 508 -20.93 -11.89 -14.19
C LYS A 508 -20.33 -12.92 -15.15
N LEU A 509 -19.74 -12.46 -16.24
CA LEU A 509 -19.11 -13.38 -17.18
C LEU A 509 -17.90 -14.11 -16.59
N ASN A 510 -17.14 -13.43 -15.75
CA ASN A 510 -15.93 -13.93 -15.11
C ASN A 510 -16.13 -14.05 -13.59
N THR A 511 -15.43 -14.99 -12.96
CA THR A 511 -15.45 -15.17 -11.50
C THR A 511 -14.89 -13.94 -10.77
N TYR A 512 -13.92 -13.26 -11.37
CA TYR A 512 -13.37 -11.99 -10.93
C TYR A 512 -12.88 -11.18 -12.14
N SER A 513 -12.59 -9.93 -11.93
CA SER A 513 -11.96 -9.01 -12.88
C SER A 513 -10.74 -8.37 -12.24
N TYR A 514 -10.07 -7.46 -12.94
CA TYR A 514 -8.95 -6.73 -12.40
C TYR A 514 -9.30 -5.25 -12.25
N ASP A 515 -8.79 -4.64 -11.18
CA ASP A 515 -8.89 -3.20 -10.94
C ASP A 515 -7.51 -2.57 -11.15
N LEU A 516 -7.44 -1.71 -12.15
CA LEU A 516 -6.23 -0.95 -12.46
C LEU A 516 -6.26 0.36 -11.68
N ARG A 517 -5.18 0.64 -10.95
CA ARG A 517 -4.91 1.95 -10.38
C ARG A 517 -3.63 2.51 -10.96
N VAL A 518 -3.69 3.74 -11.44
CA VAL A 518 -2.54 4.48 -11.98
C VAL A 518 -2.24 5.65 -11.06
N PHE A 519 -1.00 5.78 -10.66
CA PHE A 519 -0.46 6.95 -9.98
C PHE A 519 0.36 7.76 -10.97
N GLU A 520 0.06 9.04 -11.06
CA GLU A 520 0.79 10.01 -11.86
C GLU A 520 1.52 10.97 -10.93
N GLU A 521 2.83 11.06 -11.05
CA GLU A 521 3.61 12.10 -10.39
C GLU A 521 3.90 13.24 -11.36
N ARG A 522 3.60 14.47 -10.95
CA ARG A 522 3.83 15.67 -11.75
C ARG A 522 4.51 16.77 -10.96
N TYR A 523 5.28 17.60 -11.64
CA TYR A 523 5.85 18.80 -11.03
C TYR A 523 4.83 19.92 -10.93
N ASN A 524 4.84 20.58 -9.78
CA ASN A 524 4.16 21.85 -9.54
C ASN A 524 5.06 22.76 -8.70
N VAL A 525 4.73 24.03 -8.61
CA VAL A 525 5.47 24.98 -7.80
C VAL A 525 4.57 25.52 -6.70
N LEU A 526 5.00 25.32 -5.46
CA LEU A 526 4.41 25.92 -4.29
C LEU A 526 4.94 27.36 -4.14
N ILE A 527 4.05 28.32 -4.10
CA ILE A 527 4.39 29.74 -3.95
C ILE A 527 3.91 30.22 -2.58
N ILE A 528 4.82 30.79 -1.80
CA ILE A 528 4.49 31.45 -0.54
C ILE A 528 4.86 32.92 -0.70
N SER A 529 3.87 33.78 -0.68
CA SER A 529 4.02 35.21 -0.85
C SER A 529 2.99 35.99 -0.02
N SER A 530 3.39 37.07 0.59
CA SER A 530 2.53 37.95 1.38
C SER A 530 1.74 37.25 2.47
N GLY A 531 2.36 36.27 3.14
CA GLY A 531 1.74 35.51 4.22
C GLY A 531 0.73 34.44 3.79
N ARG A 532 0.64 34.16 2.48
CA ARG A 532 -0.28 33.20 1.88
C ARG A 532 0.46 32.16 1.05
N LEU A 533 -0.14 31.00 0.96
CA LEU A 533 0.38 29.86 0.21
C LEU A 533 -0.57 29.53 -0.94
N GLY A 534 -0.01 29.22 -2.10
CA GLY A 534 -0.75 28.80 -3.28
C GLY A 534 0.08 27.90 -4.20
N LEU A 535 -0.57 27.33 -5.19
CA LEU A 535 0.05 26.53 -6.23
C LEU A 535 0.11 27.35 -7.52
N LEU A 536 1.23 27.27 -8.25
CA LEU A 536 1.38 27.93 -9.55
C LEU A 536 0.35 27.41 -10.55
N ARG A 537 0.10 26.09 -10.49
CA ARG A 537 -0.91 25.45 -11.31
C ARG A 537 -1.99 24.92 -10.39
N ALA A 538 -3.07 25.68 -10.25
CA ALA A 538 -4.27 25.24 -9.55
C ALA A 538 -5.10 24.32 -10.47
N ARG A 539 -5.74 23.31 -9.88
CA ARG A 539 -6.72 22.47 -10.58
C ARG A 539 -8.04 23.20 -10.76
#